data_63398bcef64515d71c6e3171a9e5b16b
#
_entry.id   63398bcef64515d71c6e3171a9e5b16b
#
_cell.length_a   1.000
_cell.length_b   1.000
_cell.length_c   1.000
_cell.angle_alpha   90.00
_cell.angle_beta   90.00
_cell.angle_gamma   90.00
#
_symmetry.space_group_name_H-M   'P 1'
#
loop_
_entity.id
_entity.type
_entity.pdbx_description
1 polymer ?
#
loop_
_entity_poly.entity_id
_entity_poly.type
_entity_poly.pdbx_seq_one_letter_code
_entity_poly.pdbx_strand_id
1 'polypeptide(L)'
;MPVHAFSQPKGRLEFFQTDAHALLDNLLGDPTARTVGVYVPQACREGERYPLLIDLAGFTGSGLSHLAWKGFGETVPQRIDRLMMQGHLAPAVYVFPDCFTSLGGNQYVDSIAMGHWARWLHEVLVPGVEARYPVITEPGGRGLFGKSSGGYGALHQALHHGEHWGAVACHSGDMDFELCYGREFPEVLLALTQSGLSISGYIERLHRRRRIGGGEMHVLMTFAMAASYDPDPDAPFGVRLPVDLQTCERDDGRWAAWQSFDPIVGLERIAAQENLRGLKGLFLDCGLRDQYHLLYGARKFSARCEALNIEHEFETFDDTHSGIDYRMDRSLPWLVDKLA
;
A
#
# COMPACT_ATOMS: atom_id res chain seq x y z
N MET A 1 -19.28 -11.07 15.43
CA MET A 1 -18.94 -11.71 14.15
C MET A 1 -19.56 -10.88 13.02
N PRO A 2 -18.80 -10.46 12.01
CA PRO A 2 -19.36 -9.73 10.88
C PRO A 2 -20.45 -10.58 10.19
N VAL A 3 -21.53 -9.93 9.78
CA VAL A 3 -22.62 -10.58 9.03
C VAL A 3 -22.21 -10.64 7.57
N HIS A 4 -22.43 -11.79 6.91
CA HIS A 4 -22.17 -11.92 5.47
C HIS A 4 -23.09 -11.00 4.66
N ALA A 5 -22.53 -10.31 3.66
CA ALA A 5 -23.31 -9.52 2.72
C ALA A 5 -23.82 -10.41 1.58
N PHE A 6 -25.14 -10.69 1.58
CA PHE A 6 -25.78 -11.54 0.56
C PHE A 6 -26.04 -10.79 -0.78
N SER A 7 -26.10 -9.47 -0.74
CA SER A 7 -26.30 -8.67 -1.96
C SER A 7 -25.05 -8.65 -2.83
N GLN A 8 -25.24 -8.85 -4.13
CA GLN A 8 -24.16 -8.64 -5.09
C GLN A 8 -23.95 -7.13 -5.34
N PRO A 9 -22.73 -6.70 -5.72
CA PRO A 9 -22.52 -5.33 -6.16
C PRO A 9 -23.47 -4.94 -7.29
N LYS A 10 -24.03 -3.73 -7.23
CA LYS A 10 -25.00 -3.23 -8.20
C LYS A 10 -24.37 -2.52 -9.39
N GLY A 11 -23.15 -2.04 -9.21
CA GLY A 11 -22.35 -1.39 -10.27
C GLY A 11 -21.72 -2.40 -11.21
N ARG A 12 -20.92 -1.89 -12.15
CA ARG A 12 -20.15 -2.71 -13.08
C ARG A 12 -18.77 -2.96 -12.52
N LEU A 13 -18.39 -4.24 -12.49
CA LEU A 13 -17.03 -4.66 -12.19
C LEU A 13 -16.39 -5.13 -13.50
N GLU A 14 -15.37 -4.41 -13.92
CA GLU A 14 -14.68 -4.63 -15.19
C GLU A 14 -13.19 -4.89 -14.95
N PHE A 15 -12.53 -5.53 -15.90
CA PHE A 15 -11.10 -5.83 -15.81
C PHE A 15 -10.42 -5.44 -17.12
N PHE A 16 -9.21 -4.89 -17.01
CA PHE A 16 -8.31 -4.73 -18.13
C PHE A 16 -6.88 -5.07 -17.72
N GLN A 17 -6.01 -5.23 -18.70
CA GLN A 17 -4.58 -5.43 -18.44
C GLN A 17 -3.81 -4.19 -18.85
N THR A 18 -2.79 -3.86 -18.06
CA THR A 18 -1.75 -2.91 -18.42
C THR A 18 -0.54 -3.69 -18.89
N ASP A 19 0.17 -3.15 -19.90
CA ASP A 19 1.50 -3.61 -20.25
C ASP A 19 2.47 -2.45 -20.02
N ALA A 20 3.50 -2.68 -19.18
CA ALA A 20 4.21 -1.55 -18.60
C ALA A 20 5.73 -1.67 -18.71
N HIS A 21 6.35 -0.77 -19.47
CA HIS A 21 7.81 -0.62 -19.48
C HIS A 21 8.40 -0.35 -18.10
N ALA A 22 7.64 0.31 -17.20
CA ALA A 22 8.09 0.59 -15.83
C ALA A 22 8.38 -0.67 -14.98
N LEU A 23 7.85 -1.83 -15.39
CA LEU A 23 8.08 -3.11 -14.70
C LEU A 23 9.05 -4.04 -15.45
N LEU A 24 9.61 -3.60 -16.57
CA LEU A 24 10.63 -4.36 -17.30
C LEU A 24 11.91 -4.51 -16.47
N ASP A 25 12.63 -5.58 -16.75
CA ASP A 25 13.97 -5.86 -16.18
C ASP A 25 14.03 -5.89 -14.65
N ASN A 26 12.87 -6.12 -13.96
CA ASN A 26 12.89 -6.34 -12.54
C ASN A 26 13.66 -7.65 -12.21
N LEU A 27 14.47 -7.63 -11.16
CA LEU A 27 15.33 -8.77 -10.78
C LEU A 27 14.55 -10.00 -10.30
N LEU A 28 13.26 -9.86 -10.01
CA LEU A 28 12.39 -10.97 -9.64
C LEU A 28 11.95 -11.80 -10.87
N GLY A 29 12.02 -11.23 -12.07
CA GLY A 29 11.47 -11.82 -13.29
C GLY A 29 9.95 -11.86 -13.30
N ASP A 30 9.30 -11.02 -12.52
CA ASP A 30 7.84 -10.94 -12.44
C ASP A 30 7.23 -10.35 -13.72
N PRO A 31 6.01 -10.76 -14.10
CA PRO A 31 5.34 -10.27 -15.29
C PRO A 31 5.14 -8.75 -15.29
N THR A 32 5.31 -8.13 -16.45
CA THR A 32 5.04 -6.69 -16.66
C THR A 32 3.57 -6.38 -16.88
N ALA A 33 2.84 -7.33 -17.47
CA ALA A 33 1.40 -7.22 -17.65
C ALA A 33 0.66 -7.43 -16.31
N ARG A 34 -0.16 -6.45 -15.92
CA ARG A 34 -0.89 -6.47 -14.65
C ARG A 34 -2.39 -6.32 -14.87
N THR A 35 -3.15 -7.13 -14.14
CA THR A 35 -4.61 -7.04 -14.16
C THR A 35 -5.08 -5.91 -13.27
N VAL A 36 -6.02 -5.11 -13.76
CA VAL A 36 -6.64 -4.01 -13.03
C VAL A 36 -8.14 -4.26 -12.98
N GLY A 37 -8.70 -4.38 -11.78
CA GLY A 37 -10.14 -4.38 -11.55
C GLY A 37 -10.64 -2.95 -11.38
N VAL A 38 -11.78 -2.64 -11.98
CA VAL A 38 -12.43 -1.32 -11.86
C VAL A 38 -13.89 -1.51 -11.50
N TYR A 39 -14.31 -0.88 -10.42
CA TYR A 39 -15.70 -0.83 -10.01
C TYR A 39 -16.30 0.55 -10.30
N VAL A 40 -17.32 0.56 -11.17
CA VAL A 40 -18.11 1.75 -11.50
C VAL A 40 -19.49 1.58 -10.86
N PRO A 41 -19.82 2.31 -9.78
CA PRO A 41 -21.12 2.22 -9.12
C PRO A 41 -22.29 2.54 -10.07
N GLN A 42 -23.45 1.94 -9.82
CA GLN A 42 -24.65 2.16 -10.61
C GLN A 42 -25.11 3.64 -10.62
N ALA A 43 -24.74 4.40 -9.60
CA ALA A 43 -25.08 5.82 -9.51
C ALA A 43 -24.27 6.71 -10.46
N CYS A 44 -23.18 6.21 -11.04
CA CYS A 44 -22.43 6.94 -12.05
C CYS A 44 -23.24 7.04 -13.35
N ARG A 45 -23.45 8.27 -13.85
CA ARG A 45 -24.26 8.58 -15.02
C ARG A 45 -23.38 8.82 -16.24
N GLU A 46 -23.93 8.53 -17.40
CA GLU A 46 -23.28 8.84 -18.67
C GLU A 46 -23.09 10.36 -18.84
N GLY A 47 -21.93 10.78 -19.32
CA GLY A 47 -21.59 12.19 -19.53
C GLY A 47 -21.10 12.95 -18.31
N GLU A 48 -21.17 12.36 -17.10
CA GLU A 48 -20.60 12.93 -15.88
C GLU A 48 -19.21 12.33 -15.59
N ARG A 49 -18.36 13.08 -14.86
CA ARG A 49 -17.05 12.61 -14.39
C ARG A 49 -17.03 12.56 -12.88
N TYR A 50 -16.29 11.59 -12.34
CA TYR A 50 -16.29 11.25 -10.92
C TYR A 50 -14.87 11.19 -10.37
N PRO A 51 -14.68 11.40 -9.05
CA PRO A 51 -13.39 11.12 -8.41
C PRO A 51 -12.89 9.72 -8.71
N LEU A 52 -11.58 9.59 -8.85
CA LEU A 52 -10.86 8.34 -9.00
C LEU A 52 -10.24 7.93 -7.67
N LEU A 53 -10.57 6.75 -7.16
CA LEU A 53 -9.99 6.19 -5.96
C LEU A 53 -9.26 4.88 -6.28
N ILE A 54 -7.99 4.78 -5.90
CA ILE A 54 -7.15 3.59 -6.12
C ILE A 54 -6.86 2.92 -4.80
N ASP A 55 -7.17 1.64 -4.71
CA ASP A 55 -6.95 0.77 -3.56
C ASP A 55 -5.55 0.14 -3.61
N LEU A 56 -4.69 0.51 -2.70
CA LEU A 56 -3.36 -0.06 -2.54
C LEU A 56 -3.40 -1.17 -1.48
N ALA A 57 -3.23 -2.42 -1.92
CA ALA A 57 -3.31 -3.58 -1.04
C ALA A 57 -2.10 -3.68 -0.10
N GLY A 58 -2.30 -4.28 1.07
CA GLY A 58 -1.21 -4.62 2.01
C GLY A 58 -0.36 -5.80 1.54
N PHE A 59 0.72 -6.10 2.30
CA PHE A 59 1.76 -7.07 1.92
C PHE A 59 1.25 -8.46 1.53
N THR A 60 0.18 -8.94 2.13
CA THR A 60 -0.34 -10.30 1.92
C THR A 60 -1.40 -10.38 0.83
N GLY A 61 -1.66 -9.30 0.10
CA GLY A 61 -2.76 -9.21 -0.86
C GLY A 61 -2.44 -8.44 -2.12
N SER A 62 -3.42 -8.42 -2.99
CA SER A 62 -3.49 -7.64 -4.22
C SER A 62 -4.82 -6.88 -4.21
N GLY A 63 -4.96 -5.79 -4.95
CA GLY A 63 -6.25 -5.11 -5.11
C GLY A 63 -7.37 -6.07 -5.52
N LEU A 64 -7.05 -7.09 -6.31
CA LEU A 64 -8.02 -8.12 -6.72
C LEU A 64 -8.57 -8.94 -5.53
N SER A 65 -7.82 -9.07 -4.43
CA SER A 65 -8.30 -9.76 -3.23
C SER A 65 -9.44 -9.03 -2.53
N HIS A 66 -9.56 -7.72 -2.72
CA HIS A 66 -10.64 -6.90 -2.17
C HIS A 66 -11.96 -7.04 -2.96
N LEU A 67 -11.90 -7.64 -4.14
CA LEU A 67 -13.04 -8.01 -4.97
C LEU A 67 -13.56 -9.43 -4.67
N ALA A 68 -12.74 -10.25 -3.97
CA ALA A 68 -13.04 -11.64 -3.71
C ALA A 68 -14.16 -11.81 -2.66
N TRP A 69 -15.05 -12.77 -2.90
CA TRP A 69 -16.13 -13.13 -1.98
C TRP A 69 -15.62 -13.43 -0.55
N LYS A 70 -16.30 -12.91 0.45
CA LYS A 70 -15.98 -13.11 1.87
C LYS A 70 -17.12 -13.76 2.60
N GLY A 71 -16.85 -14.86 3.34
CA GLY A 71 -17.87 -15.60 4.12
C GLY A 71 -18.45 -14.79 5.27
N PHE A 72 -17.63 -14.00 5.97
CA PHE A 72 -18.01 -13.21 7.14
C PHE A 72 -17.63 -11.74 6.93
N GLY A 73 -18.22 -11.12 5.92
CA GLY A 73 -17.94 -9.73 5.60
C GLY A 73 -18.48 -9.34 4.23
N GLU A 74 -18.02 -8.23 3.75
CA GLU A 74 -18.35 -7.68 2.44
C GLU A 74 -17.06 -7.46 1.62
N THR A 75 -17.18 -7.52 0.30
CA THR A 75 -16.15 -7.04 -0.61
C THR A 75 -16.13 -5.51 -0.58
N VAL A 76 -15.06 -4.88 -1.08
CA VAL A 76 -15.04 -3.41 -1.16
C VAL A 76 -16.15 -2.86 -2.06
N PRO A 77 -16.46 -3.44 -3.23
CA PRO A 77 -17.64 -3.03 -3.99
C PRO A 77 -18.98 -3.13 -3.24
N GLN A 78 -19.19 -4.20 -2.46
CA GLN A 78 -20.39 -4.32 -1.61
C GLN A 78 -20.45 -3.23 -0.54
N ARG A 79 -19.31 -2.89 0.07
CA ARG A 79 -19.18 -1.80 1.04
C ARG A 79 -19.52 -0.45 0.42
N ILE A 80 -18.99 -0.16 -0.76
CA ILE A 80 -19.27 1.06 -1.53
C ILE A 80 -20.78 1.18 -1.77
N ASP A 81 -21.42 0.14 -2.28
CA ASP A 81 -22.86 0.15 -2.54
C ASP A 81 -23.69 0.33 -1.25
N ARG A 82 -23.28 -0.31 -0.16
CA ARG A 82 -23.97 -0.15 1.14
C ARG A 82 -23.86 1.30 1.63
N LEU A 83 -22.68 1.89 1.60
CA LEU A 83 -22.48 3.29 2.01
C LEU A 83 -23.25 4.27 1.15
N MET A 84 -23.30 4.04 -0.16
CA MET A 84 -24.09 4.86 -1.10
C MET A 84 -25.58 4.72 -0.83
N MET A 85 -26.09 3.51 -0.61
CA MET A 85 -27.50 3.26 -0.28
C MET A 85 -27.93 3.91 1.06
N GLN A 86 -26.98 4.06 1.97
CA GLN A 86 -27.18 4.74 3.26
C GLN A 86 -27.08 6.27 3.15
N GLY A 87 -26.73 6.79 1.96
CA GLY A 87 -26.51 8.23 1.74
C GLY A 87 -25.22 8.77 2.36
N HIS A 88 -24.28 7.89 2.72
CA HIS A 88 -23.02 8.26 3.36
C HIS A 88 -21.87 8.45 2.37
N LEU A 89 -22.01 7.98 1.14
CA LEU A 89 -20.96 8.02 0.11
C LEU A 89 -21.51 8.53 -1.22
N ALA A 90 -20.88 9.55 -1.77
CA ALA A 90 -21.16 10.03 -3.12
C ALA A 90 -20.50 9.11 -4.20
N PRO A 91 -20.94 9.18 -5.47
CA PRO A 91 -20.36 8.37 -6.53
C PRO A 91 -18.88 8.68 -6.79
N ALA A 92 -18.08 7.65 -6.99
CA ALA A 92 -16.68 7.69 -7.43
C ALA A 92 -16.36 6.41 -8.21
N VAL A 93 -15.29 6.38 -8.98
CA VAL A 93 -14.75 5.19 -9.65
C VAL A 93 -13.64 4.61 -8.81
N TYR A 94 -13.67 3.29 -8.58
CA TYR A 94 -12.73 2.59 -7.70
C TYR A 94 -11.89 1.60 -8.48
N VAL A 95 -10.57 1.61 -8.24
CA VAL A 95 -9.58 0.82 -8.97
C VAL A 95 -8.82 -0.10 -8.03
N PHE A 96 -8.68 -1.35 -8.42
CA PHE A 96 -8.10 -2.45 -7.66
C PHE A 96 -6.98 -3.10 -8.48
N PRO A 97 -5.76 -2.54 -8.45
CA PRO A 97 -4.66 -3.03 -9.26
C PRO A 97 -4.02 -4.28 -8.64
N ASP A 98 -3.58 -5.20 -9.49
CA ASP A 98 -2.68 -6.28 -9.08
C ASP A 98 -1.24 -5.78 -9.03
N CYS A 99 -0.75 -5.52 -7.83
CA CYS A 99 0.63 -5.13 -7.56
C CYS A 99 1.41 -6.21 -6.79
N PHE A 100 0.91 -7.47 -6.75
CA PHE A 100 1.56 -8.56 -6.03
C PHE A 100 2.81 -9.03 -6.78
N THR A 101 3.85 -9.43 -6.03
CA THR A 101 5.14 -9.87 -6.59
C THR A 101 5.50 -11.28 -6.11
N SER A 102 6.54 -11.87 -6.67
CA SER A 102 7.06 -13.17 -6.20
C SER A 102 7.68 -13.10 -4.80
N LEU A 103 7.94 -11.92 -4.25
CA LEU A 103 8.32 -11.72 -2.85
C LEU A 103 7.14 -11.34 -1.94
N GLY A 104 5.92 -11.33 -2.44
CA GLY A 104 4.71 -10.95 -1.71
C GLY A 104 4.14 -9.61 -2.17
N GLY A 105 3.60 -8.81 -1.24
CA GLY A 105 3.02 -7.51 -1.53
C GLY A 105 4.06 -6.46 -1.91
N ASN A 106 3.59 -5.25 -2.09
CA ASN A 106 4.33 -4.14 -2.67
C ASN A 106 4.38 -2.95 -1.72
N GLN A 107 5.45 -2.16 -1.81
CA GLN A 107 5.60 -0.90 -1.08
C GLN A 107 5.29 0.33 -1.97
N TYR A 108 4.96 0.10 -3.24
CA TYR A 108 4.59 1.15 -4.22
C TYR A 108 5.67 2.21 -4.42
N VAL A 109 6.92 1.78 -4.29
CA VAL A 109 8.14 2.57 -4.56
C VAL A 109 8.82 2.08 -5.83
N ASP A 110 9.70 2.89 -6.38
CA ASP A 110 10.55 2.47 -7.50
C ASP A 110 11.76 1.68 -6.99
N SER A 111 11.96 0.48 -7.53
CA SER A 111 13.06 -0.40 -7.21
C SER A 111 13.53 -1.16 -8.44
N ILE A 112 14.85 -1.32 -8.59
CA ILE A 112 15.42 -2.16 -9.65
C ILE A 112 15.11 -3.65 -9.43
N ALA A 113 14.88 -4.07 -8.20
CA ALA A 113 14.54 -5.46 -7.90
C ALA A 113 13.04 -5.73 -8.09
N MET A 114 12.18 -4.90 -7.51
CA MET A 114 10.73 -5.12 -7.48
C MET A 114 10.02 -4.58 -8.74
N GLY A 115 10.65 -3.65 -9.49
CA GLY A 115 10.04 -2.83 -10.54
C GLY A 115 9.75 -1.39 -10.10
N HIS A 116 9.52 -0.50 -11.04
CA HIS A 116 9.27 0.93 -10.77
C HIS A 116 7.78 1.19 -10.53
N TRP A 117 7.28 0.79 -9.36
CA TRP A 117 5.86 0.79 -9.06
C TRP A 117 5.28 2.18 -8.80
N ALA A 118 6.06 3.13 -8.27
CA ALA A 118 5.63 4.51 -8.15
C ALA A 118 5.37 5.10 -9.55
N ARG A 119 6.32 4.94 -10.46
CA ARG A 119 6.18 5.34 -11.86
C ARG A 119 5.01 4.63 -12.55
N TRP A 120 4.86 3.32 -12.31
CA TRP A 120 3.75 2.55 -12.88
C TRP A 120 2.36 3.12 -12.49
N LEU A 121 2.20 3.58 -11.25
CA LEU A 121 0.94 4.20 -10.81
C LEU A 121 0.58 5.44 -11.64
N HIS A 122 1.54 6.36 -11.84
CA HIS A 122 1.22 7.63 -12.52
C HIS A 122 1.34 7.54 -14.04
N GLU A 123 2.28 6.77 -14.59
CA GLU A 123 2.53 6.75 -16.04
C GLU A 123 1.72 5.69 -16.78
N VAL A 124 1.22 4.67 -16.07
CA VAL A 124 0.56 3.53 -16.69
C VAL A 124 -0.87 3.33 -16.17
N LEU A 125 -1.02 3.16 -14.85
CA LEU A 125 -2.32 2.86 -14.26
C LEU A 125 -3.29 4.02 -14.44
N VAL A 126 -2.93 5.21 -13.97
CA VAL A 126 -3.81 6.39 -14.01
C VAL A 126 -4.21 6.72 -15.45
N PRO A 127 -3.29 6.90 -16.43
CA PRO A 127 -3.68 7.14 -17.83
C PRO A 127 -4.51 6.01 -18.43
N GLY A 128 -4.22 4.76 -18.06
CA GLY A 128 -4.99 3.60 -18.51
C GLY A 128 -6.45 3.62 -18.03
N VAL A 129 -6.68 4.08 -16.81
CA VAL A 129 -8.04 4.26 -16.25
C VAL A 129 -8.75 5.46 -16.88
N GLU A 130 -8.08 6.60 -16.96
CA GLU A 130 -8.63 7.84 -17.52
C GLU A 130 -9.09 7.71 -18.98
N ALA A 131 -8.38 6.88 -19.76
CA ALA A 131 -8.74 6.60 -21.14
C ALA A 131 -10.01 5.74 -21.29
N ARG A 132 -10.45 5.05 -20.23
CA ARG A 132 -11.52 4.02 -20.27
C ARG A 132 -12.75 4.37 -19.45
N TYR A 133 -12.58 5.17 -18.40
CA TYR A 133 -13.61 5.39 -17.39
C TYR A 133 -13.91 6.88 -17.20
N PRO A 134 -15.14 7.23 -16.78
CA PRO A 134 -15.58 8.60 -16.61
C PRO A 134 -15.03 9.22 -15.32
N VAL A 135 -13.72 9.41 -15.24
CA VAL A 135 -13.04 9.98 -14.07
C VAL A 135 -12.61 11.42 -14.32
N ILE A 136 -12.46 12.17 -13.23
CA ILE A 136 -11.84 13.48 -13.22
C ILE A 136 -10.34 13.28 -13.49
N THR A 137 -9.80 13.95 -14.50
CA THR A 137 -8.42 13.76 -14.97
C THR A 137 -7.40 14.70 -14.31
N GLU A 138 -7.87 15.70 -13.58
CA GLU A 138 -7.03 16.59 -12.79
C GLU A 138 -6.55 15.88 -11.52
N PRO A 139 -5.30 16.11 -11.07
CA PRO A 139 -4.77 15.53 -9.83
C PRO A 139 -5.69 15.69 -8.62
N GLY A 140 -6.35 16.86 -8.50
CA GLY A 140 -7.29 17.14 -7.44
C GLY A 140 -8.53 16.24 -7.37
N GLY A 141 -8.80 15.44 -8.41
CA GLY A 141 -9.88 14.43 -8.45
C GLY A 141 -9.41 13.00 -8.19
N ARG A 142 -8.11 12.79 -7.87
CA ARG A 142 -7.51 11.46 -7.68
C ARG A 142 -7.17 11.20 -6.21
N GLY A 143 -7.56 10.05 -5.69
CA GLY A 143 -7.25 9.64 -4.32
C GLY A 143 -6.64 8.25 -4.25
N LEU A 144 -5.84 8.06 -3.20
CA LEU A 144 -5.28 6.77 -2.81
C LEU A 144 -5.79 6.38 -1.44
N PHE A 145 -6.04 5.09 -1.26
CA PHE A 145 -6.26 4.54 0.07
C PHE A 145 -5.66 3.15 0.18
N GLY A 146 -5.27 2.78 1.37
CA GLY A 146 -4.72 1.46 1.59
C GLY A 146 -4.44 1.20 3.05
N LYS A 147 -4.09 -0.06 3.35
CA LYS A 147 -3.76 -0.54 4.68
C LYS A 147 -2.36 -1.16 4.70
N SER A 148 -1.63 -1.01 5.84
CA SER A 148 -0.30 -1.61 6.00
C SER A 148 0.64 -1.12 4.90
N SER A 149 1.31 -1.99 4.15
CA SER A 149 2.10 -1.63 2.96
C SER A 149 1.32 -0.76 1.96
N GLY A 150 0.01 -0.98 1.81
CA GLY A 150 -0.84 -0.13 0.96
C GLY A 150 -1.07 1.26 1.56
N GLY A 151 -1.23 1.34 2.89
CA GLY A 151 -1.31 2.62 3.61
C GLY A 151 0.00 3.39 3.53
N TYR A 152 1.13 2.69 3.70
CA TYR A 152 2.46 3.22 3.45
C TYR A 152 2.59 3.75 2.02
N GLY A 153 2.19 2.93 1.03
CA GLY A 153 2.23 3.31 -0.38
C GLY A 153 1.44 4.59 -0.67
N ALA A 154 0.23 4.72 -0.13
CA ALA A 154 -0.56 5.94 -0.27
C ALA A 154 0.16 7.16 0.33
N LEU A 155 0.76 7.01 1.51
CA LEU A 155 1.50 8.07 2.17
C LEU A 155 2.83 8.38 1.45
N HIS A 156 3.55 7.36 0.95
CA HIS A 156 4.76 7.55 0.15
C HIS A 156 4.47 8.34 -1.12
N GLN A 157 3.38 8.01 -1.82
CA GLN A 157 2.92 8.76 -3.00
C GLN A 157 2.60 10.21 -2.65
N ALA A 158 1.93 10.45 -1.52
CA ALA A 158 1.65 11.81 -1.04
C ALA A 158 2.91 12.61 -0.74
N LEU A 159 3.92 12.00 -0.12
CA LEU A 159 5.17 12.64 0.26
C LEU A 159 6.08 12.96 -0.95
N HIS A 160 6.13 12.07 -1.93
CA HIS A 160 7.15 12.13 -3.00
C HIS A 160 6.58 12.47 -4.38
N HIS A 161 5.27 12.33 -4.57
CA HIS A 161 4.56 12.49 -5.84
C HIS A 161 3.22 13.20 -5.64
N GLY A 162 3.14 14.12 -4.65
CA GLY A 162 1.91 14.81 -4.24
C GLY A 162 1.21 15.56 -5.38
N GLU A 163 1.97 15.98 -6.40
CA GLU A 163 1.45 16.65 -7.59
C GLU A 163 0.48 15.80 -8.41
N HIS A 164 0.45 14.47 -8.21
CA HIS A 164 -0.45 13.55 -8.90
C HIS A 164 -1.77 13.30 -8.16
N TRP A 165 -1.88 13.70 -6.88
CA TRP A 165 -2.95 13.27 -5.98
C TRP A 165 -3.68 14.43 -5.31
N GLY A 166 -4.98 14.31 -5.14
CA GLY A 166 -5.81 15.27 -4.40
C GLY A 166 -5.96 14.93 -2.93
N ALA A 167 -6.16 13.65 -2.60
CA ALA A 167 -6.30 13.22 -1.21
C ALA A 167 -5.82 11.79 -1.01
N VAL A 168 -5.36 11.46 0.21
CA VAL A 168 -4.91 10.11 0.56
C VAL A 168 -5.43 9.66 1.92
N ALA A 169 -5.67 8.35 2.06
CA ALA A 169 -5.99 7.71 3.33
C ALA A 169 -5.03 6.55 3.62
N CYS A 170 -4.35 6.63 4.76
CA CYS A 170 -3.37 5.66 5.24
C CYS A 170 -3.90 4.97 6.48
N HIS A 171 -4.29 3.68 6.36
CA HIS A 171 -4.72 2.84 7.46
C HIS A 171 -3.56 2.00 7.96
N SER A 172 -3.13 2.22 9.20
CA SER A 172 -2.03 1.46 9.83
C SER A 172 -0.84 1.26 8.88
N GLY A 173 -0.40 2.33 8.20
CA GLY A 173 0.73 2.29 7.26
C GLY A 173 2.07 2.16 7.96
N ASP A 174 3.04 1.56 7.26
CA ASP A 174 4.36 1.32 7.80
C ASP A 174 5.10 2.66 8.04
N MET A 175 5.50 2.93 9.26
CA MET A 175 6.19 4.14 9.71
C MET A 175 7.08 3.84 10.90
N ASP A 176 8.12 4.65 11.11
CA ASP A 176 9.12 4.43 12.16
C ASP A 176 9.83 3.09 11.95
N PHE A 177 10.67 3.04 10.92
CA PHE A 177 11.34 1.81 10.48
C PHE A 177 12.22 1.18 11.55
N GLU A 178 12.68 1.94 12.54
CA GLU A 178 13.36 1.38 13.73
C GLU A 178 12.41 0.45 14.52
N LEU A 179 11.16 0.83 14.67
CA LEU A 179 10.18 0.06 15.44
C LEU A 179 9.50 -1.03 14.63
N CYS A 180 9.16 -0.77 13.36
CA CYS A 180 8.41 -1.76 12.56
C CYS A 180 9.30 -2.78 11.86
N TYR A 181 10.50 -2.40 11.37
CA TYR A 181 11.39 -3.30 10.64
C TYR A 181 12.67 -3.68 11.38
N GLY A 182 13.30 -2.74 12.13
CA GLY A 182 14.56 -2.99 12.82
C GLY A 182 14.50 -4.19 13.76
N ARG A 183 13.38 -4.40 14.41
CA ARG A 183 13.13 -5.51 15.31
C ARG A 183 13.03 -6.88 14.61
N GLU A 184 12.78 -6.93 13.31
CA GLU A 184 12.60 -8.19 12.57
C GLU A 184 13.95 -8.84 12.22
N PHE A 185 15.05 -8.09 12.15
CA PHE A 185 16.33 -8.63 11.72
C PHE A 185 16.83 -9.81 12.55
N PRO A 186 16.81 -9.79 13.90
CA PRO A 186 17.24 -10.95 14.69
C PRO A 186 16.43 -12.22 14.37
N GLU A 187 15.11 -12.11 14.20
CA GLU A 187 14.24 -13.25 13.88
C GLU A 187 14.49 -13.79 12.48
N VAL A 188 14.78 -12.92 11.51
CA VAL A 188 15.15 -13.31 10.15
C VAL A 188 16.48 -14.07 10.15
N LEU A 189 17.50 -13.57 10.87
CA LEU A 189 18.79 -14.24 10.96
C LEU A 189 18.69 -15.59 11.68
N LEU A 190 17.86 -15.68 12.72
CA LEU A 190 17.60 -16.93 13.42
C LEU A 190 16.94 -17.96 12.47
N ALA A 191 15.96 -17.53 11.65
CA ALA A 191 15.32 -18.39 10.67
C ALA A 191 16.30 -18.87 9.58
N LEU A 192 17.21 -18.02 9.10
CA LEU A 192 18.28 -18.39 8.18
C LEU A 192 19.23 -19.40 8.82
N THR A 193 19.68 -19.14 10.03
CA THR A 193 20.58 -20.03 10.81
C THR A 193 19.93 -21.41 11.01
N GLN A 194 18.69 -21.47 11.46
CA GLN A 194 17.97 -22.72 11.71
C GLN A 194 17.73 -23.53 10.42
N SER A 195 17.55 -22.84 9.29
CA SER A 195 17.36 -23.51 8.01
C SER A 195 18.66 -23.96 7.35
N GLY A 196 19.79 -23.38 7.70
CA GLY A 196 21.08 -23.57 7.04
C GLY A 196 21.10 -23.07 5.58
N LEU A 197 20.18 -22.19 5.20
CA LEU A 197 20.03 -21.70 3.83
C LEU A 197 20.57 -20.26 3.70
N SER A 198 21.06 -19.93 2.51
CA SER A 198 21.23 -18.53 2.10
C SER A 198 19.88 -17.83 1.94
N ILE A 199 19.89 -16.51 1.82
CA ILE A 199 18.67 -15.72 1.54
C ILE A 199 17.96 -16.27 0.28
N SER A 200 18.68 -16.43 -0.82
CA SER A 200 18.10 -16.96 -2.07
C SER A 200 17.56 -18.38 -1.90
N GLY A 201 18.33 -19.27 -1.24
CA GLY A 201 17.88 -20.62 -0.94
C GLY A 201 16.61 -20.66 -0.08
N TYR A 202 16.47 -19.71 0.85
CA TYR A 202 15.27 -19.56 1.67
C TYR A 202 14.06 -19.14 0.81
N ILE A 203 14.22 -18.11 -0.03
CA ILE A 203 13.17 -17.64 -0.97
C ILE A 203 12.75 -18.79 -1.89
N GLU A 204 13.69 -19.47 -2.54
CA GLU A 204 13.39 -20.59 -3.41
C GLU A 204 12.69 -21.75 -2.68
N ARG A 205 13.05 -22.01 -1.42
CA ARG A 205 12.34 -22.98 -0.58
C ARG A 205 10.88 -22.55 -0.39
N LEU A 206 10.61 -21.27 -0.08
CA LEU A 206 9.25 -20.75 0.08
C LEU A 206 8.45 -20.90 -1.22
N HIS A 207 9.02 -20.57 -2.37
CA HIS A 207 8.37 -20.71 -3.68
C HIS A 207 7.97 -22.17 -4.00
N ARG A 208 8.72 -23.14 -3.48
CA ARG A 208 8.39 -24.57 -3.66
C ARG A 208 7.39 -25.12 -2.64
N ARG A 209 7.04 -24.35 -1.59
CA ARG A 209 6.12 -24.83 -0.56
C ARG A 209 4.67 -24.70 -1.00
N ARG A 210 3.83 -25.61 -0.50
CA ARG A 210 2.37 -25.54 -0.71
C ARG A 210 1.69 -24.53 0.22
N ARG A 211 2.37 -24.09 1.29
CA ARG A 211 1.84 -23.19 2.30
C ARG A 211 2.99 -22.49 3.01
N ILE A 212 2.84 -21.21 3.25
CA ILE A 212 3.76 -20.37 4.05
C ILE A 212 3.16 -20.22 5.46
N GLY A 213 3.98 -20.43 6.49
CA GLY A 213 3.61 -20.20 7.88
C GLY A 213 3.75 -18.72 8.28
N GLY A 214 3.14 -18.32 9.42
CA GLY A 214 3.16 -16.93 9.87
C GLY A 214 4.57 -16.37 10.06
N GLY A 215 5.48 -17.09 10.74
CA GLY A 215 6.88 -16.66 10.91
C GLY A 215 7.65 -16.56 9.59
N GLU A 216 7.39 -17.47 8.64
CA GLU A 216 8.01 -17.42 7.30
C GLU A 216 7.51 -16.21 6.49
N MET A 217 6.27 -15.76 6.73
CA MET A 217 5.72 -14.57 6.09
C MET A 217 6.48 -13.30 6.54
N HIS A 218 6.85 -13.19 7.82
CA HIS A 218 7.65 -12.06 8.32
C HIS A 218 9.06 -12.05 7.72
N VAL A 219 9.68 -13.23 7.57
CA VAL A 219 10.99 -13.35 6.90
C VAL A 219 10.89 -12.87 5.45
N LEU A 220 9.87 -13.36 4.71
CA LEU A 220 9.65 -12.96 3.33
C LEU A 220 9.36 -11.45 3.20
N MET A 221 8.59 -10.89 4.13
CA MET A 221 8.31 -9.46 4.19
C MET A 221 9.61 -8.65 4.35
N THR A 222 10.50 -9.06 5.25
CA THR A 222 11.79 -8.36 5.44
C THR A 222 12.66 -8.44 4.18
N PHE A 223 12.65 -9.56 3.45
CA PHE A 223 13.34 -9.67 2.16
C PHE A 223 12.74 -8.77 1.09
N ALA A 224 11.41 -8.68 1.03
CA ALA A 224 10.72 -7.76 0.12
C ALA A 224 11.04 -6.29 0.44
N MET A 225 11.15 -5.93 1.73
CA MET A 225 11.58 -4.57 2.14
C MET A 225 13.02 -4.29 1.70
N ALA A 226 13.94 -5.27 1.84
CA ALA A 226 15.31 -5.13 1.33
C ALA A 226 15.35 -4.89 -0.18
N ALA A 227 14.59 -5.69 -0.94
CA ALA A 227 14.46 -5.52 -2.39
C ALA A 227 13.77 -4.21 -2.81
N SER A 228 12.94 -3.62 -1.92
CA SER A 228 12.25 -2.36 -2.19
C SER A 228 13.11 -1.14 -1.88
N TYR A 229 13.79 -1.11 -0.73
CA TYR A 229 14.41 0.10 -0.19
C TYR A 229 15.92 0.24 -0.45
N ASP A 230 16.63 -0.89 -0.60
CA ASP A 230 18.07 -0.90 -0.87
C ASP A 230 18.45 -2.17 -1.68
N PRO A 231 17.91 -2.32 -2.91
CA PRO A 231 18.18 -3.48 -3.73
C PRO A 231 19.65 -3.57 -4.12
N ASP A 232 20.19 -4.78 -4.06
CA ASP A 232 21.56 -5.08 -4.50
C ASP A 232 21.50 -5.82 -5.86
N PRO A 233 21.94 -5.19 -6.97
CA PRO A 233 21.84 -5.80 -8.31
C PRO A 233 22.68 -7.08 -8.45
N ASP A 234 23.70 -7.25 -7.61
CA ASP A 234 24.58 -8.42 -7.65
C ASP A 234 24.06 -9.57 -6.75
N ALA A 235 23.05 -9.31 -5.91
CA ALA A 235 22.42 -10.31 -5.07
C ALA A 235 21.23 -10.96 -5.77
N PRO A 236 21.02 -12.29 -5.63
CA PRO A 236 19.84 -12.97 -6.15
C PRO A 236 18.54 -12.32 -5.59
N PHE A 237 17.55 -12.11 -6.46
CA PHE A 237 16.30 -11.39 -6.14
C PHE A 237 16.49 -9.93 -5.72
N GLY A 238 17.71 -9.38 -5.84
CA GLY A 238 18.04 -8.03 -5.37
C GLY A 238 18.05 -7.90 -3.84
N VAL A 239 18.08 -9.01 -3.09
CA VAL A 239 17.90 -9.00 -1.63
C VAL A 239 19.23 -9.01 -0.90
N ARG A 240 19.50 -7.92 -0.19
CA ARG A 240 20.59 -7.82 0.79
C ARG A 240 20.10 -7.08 2.03
N LEU A 241 20.26 -7.70 3.20
CA LEU A 241 19.83 -7.09 4.48
C LEU A 241 20.80 -5.98 4.92
N PRO A 242 20.31 -4.97 5.65
CA PRO A 242 21.12 -3.88 6.19
C PRO A 242 21.82 -4.29 7.50
N VAL A 243 22.12 -5.58 7.66
CA VAL A 243 22.81 -6.14 8.84
C VAL A 243 23.78 -7.25 8.41
N ASP A 244 24.85 -7.42 9.19
CA ASP A 244 25.72 -8.58 9.08
C ASP A 244 24.95 -9.86 9.46
N LEU A 245 25.06 -10.91 8.63
CA LEU A 245 24.25 -12.13 8.79
C LEU A 245 24.70 -13.02 9.96
N GLN A 246 25.87 -12.78 10.56
CA GLN A 246 26.39 -13.56 11.68
C GLN A 246 26.23 -12.83 13.01
N THR A 247 26.48 -11.54 13.02
CA THR A 247 26.53 -10.73 14.25
C THR A 247 25.25 -9.91 14.47
N CYS A 248 24.43 -9.76 13.45
CA CYS A 248 23.30 -8.80 13.41
C CYS A 248 23.76 -7.34 13.59
N GLU A 249 25.06 -7.06 13.40
CA GLU A 249 25.55 -5.70 13.42
C GLU A 249 24.99 -4.93 12.22
N ARG A 250 24.47 -3.74 12.49
CA ARG A 250 23.81 -2.91 11.47
C ARG A 250 24.86 -2.24 10.57
N ASP A 251 24.66 -2.34 9.27
CA ASP A 251 25.35 -1.51 8.28
C ASP A 251 24.63 -0.16 8.22
N ASP A 252 25.25 0.86 8.80
CA ASP A 252 24.66 2.20 8.90
C ASP A 252 24.39 2.83 7.53
N GLY A 253 25.21 2.55 6.52
CA GLY A 253 24.99 3.07 5.16
C GLY A 253 23.74 2.48 4.51
N ARG A 254 23.58 1.16 4.59
CA ARG A 254 22.39 0.46 4.08
C ARG A 254 21.14 0.81 4.88
N TRP A 255 21.28 0.91 6.20
CA TRP A 255 20.16 1.32 7.03
C TRP A 255 19.70 2.75 6.74
N ALA A 256 20.64 3.66 6.49
CA ALA A 256 20.31 5.02 6.06
C ALA A 256 19.56 5.04 4.72
N ALA A 257 19.88 4.13 3.77
CA ALA A 257 19.10 3.97 2.54
C ALA A 257 17.65 3.55 2.85
N TRP A 258 17.43 2.55 3.72
CA TRP A 258 16.09 2.18 4.18
C TRP A 258 15.37 3.36 4.84
N GLN A 259 16.04 4.05 5.78
CA GLN A 259 15.47 5.20 6.50
C GLN A 259 15.05 6.34 5.56
N SER A 260 15.67 6.46 4.40
CA SER A 260 15.29 7.46 3.41
C SER A 260 13.87 7.27 2.87
N PHE A 261 13.29 6.07 3.03
CA PHE A 261 11.93 5.71 2.68
C PHE A 261 10.96 5.79 3.87
N ASP A 262 11.47 5.96 5.11
CA ASP A 262 10.58 6.13 6.27
C ASP A 262 9.78 7.43 6.14
N PRO A 263 8.45 7.40 6.21
CA PRO A 263 7.62 8.61 6.15
C PRO A 263 8.00 9.67 7.19
N ILE A 264 8.48 9.25 8.37
CA ILE A 264 8.90 10.17 9.43
C ILE A 264 10.15 10.95 9.01
N VAL A 265 11.11 10.27 8.39
CA VAL A 265 12.32 10.89 7.83
C VAL A 265 11.96 11.72 6.59
N GLY A 266 11.02 11.23 5.80
CA GLY A 266 10.50 11.94 4.63
C GLY A 266 10.01 13.36 4.95
N LEU A 267 9.37 13.56 6.11
CA LEU A 267 8.90 14.88 6.57
C LEU A 267 10.02 15.90 6.83
N GLU A 268 11.28 15.51 6.91
CA GLU A 268 12.41 16.43 7.04
C GLU A 268 12.72 17.16 5.72
N ARG A 269 12.19 16.67 4.59
CA ARG A 269 12.38 17.26 3.26
C ARG A 269 11.32 18.32 2.98
N ILE A 270 11.76 19.52 2.61
CA ILE A 270 10.85 20.63 2.28
C ILE A 270 9.88 20.27 1.16
N ALA A 271 10.36 19.62 0.10
CA ALA A 271 9.50 19.18 -1.01
C ALA A 271 8.37 18.24 -0.55
N ALA A 272 8.64 17.30 0.36
CA ALA A 272 7.62 16.42 0.91
C ALA A 272 6.58 17.17 1.75
N GLN A 273 7.02 18.18 2.52
CA GLN A 273 6.10 19.05 3.27
C GLN A 273 5.21 19.88 2.33
N GLU A 274 5.77 20.39 1.22
CA GLU A 274 5.03 21.15 0.21
C GLU A 274 4.01 20.24 -0.50
N ASN A 275 4.40 19.01 -0.85
CA ASN A 275 3.51 18.02 -1.42
C ASN A 275 2.31 17.74 -0.51
N LEU A 276 2.55 17.51 0.79
CA LEU A 276 1.45 17.27 1.74
C LEU A 276 0.54 18.50 1.92
N ARG A 277 1.11 19.73 1.92
CA ARG A 277 0.31 20.97 1.99
C ARG A 277 -0.51 21.19 0.71
N GLY A 278 -0.09 20.64 -0.41
CA GLY A 278 -0.80 20.72 -1.69
C GLY A 278 -2.01 19.80 -1.78
N LEU A 279 -2.14 18.80 -0.89
CA LEU A 279 -3.28 17.90 -0.87
C LEU A 279 -4.55 18.62 -0.38
N LYS A 280 -5.69 18.25 -0.90
CA LYS A 280 -7.02 18.59 -0.37
C LYS A 280 -7.32 17.84 0.94
N GLY A 281 -6.66 16.69 1.16
CA GLY A 281 -6.84 15.91 2.37
C GLY A 281 -5.80 14.81 2.60
N LEU A 282 -5.39 14.69 3.86
CA LEU A 282 -4.53 13.63 4.38
C LEU A 282 -5.22 12.99 5.58
N PHE A 283 -5.63 11.73 5.44
CA PHE A 283 -6.25 10.94 6.50
C PHE A 283 -5.31 9.83 6.96
N LEU A 284 -5.15 9.69 8.27
CA LEU A 284 -4.33 8.68 8.91
C LEU A 284 -5.12 8.01 10.01
N ASP A 285 -5.06 6.70 10.14
CA ASP A 285 -5.52 6.03 11.35
C ASP A 285 -4.67 4.82 11.72
N CYS A 286 -4.73 4.41 13.00
CA CYS A 286 -4.04 3.22 13.47
C CYS A 286 -4.75 2.60 14.67
N GLY A 287 -4.75 1.27 14.73
CA GLY A 287 -5.26 0.51 15.86
C GLY A 287 -4.43 0.70 17.12
N LEU A 288 -5.09 0.87 18.28
CA LEU A 288 -4.42 1.02 19.59
C LEU A 288 -3.62 -0.23 20.01
N ARG A 289 -3.97 -1.39 19.45
CA ARG A 289 -3.32 -2.69 19.72
C ARG A 289 -2.61 -3.25 18.48
N ASP A 290 -2.13 -2.35 17.60
CA ASP A 290 -1.39 -2.76 16.40
C ASP A 290 -0.12 -3.51 16.78
N GLN A 291 -0.04 -4.79 16.40
CA GLN A 291 1.04 -5.70 16.78
C GLN A 291 2.35 -5.47 16.01
N TYR A 292 2.32 -4.65 14.96
CA TYR A 292 3.51 -4.22 14.22
C TYR A 292 4.11 -2.92 14.77
N HIS A 293 3.53 -2.38 15.88
CA HIS A 293 3.95 -1.14 16.55
C HIS A 293 3.77 0.13 15.70
N LEU A 294 2.95 0.06 14.66
CA LEU A 294 2.72 1.18 13.73
C LEU A 294 2.01 2.37 14.40
N LEU A 295 1.31 2.12 15.50
CA LEU A 295 0.68 3.19 16.29
C LEU A 295 1.68 4.28 16.71
N TYR A 296 2.90 3.87 17.11
CA TYR A 296 3.91 4.83 17.56
C TYR A 296 4.43 5.67 16.41
N GLY A 297 4.66 5.05 15.25
CA GLY A 297 5.04 5.75 14.02
C GLY A 297 3.94 6.73 13.58
N ALA A 298 2.68 6.28 13.56
CA ALA A 298 1.54 7.13 13.19
C ALA A 298 1.38 8.35 14.11
N ARG A 299 1.54 8.18 15.43
CA ARG A 299 1.55 9.29 16.40
C ARG A 299 2.70 10.26 16.19
N LYS A 300 3.92 9.74 15.93
CA LYS A 300 5.09 10.59 15.65
C LYS A 300 4.89 11.37 14.36
N PHE A 301 4.38 10.74 13.32
CA PHE A 301 4.09 11.38 12.04
C PHE A 301 3.06 12.49 12.21
N SER A 302 1.93 12.21 12.87
CA SER A 302 0.88 13.20 13.15
C SER A 302 1.43 14.38 13.96
N ALA A 303 2.15 14.15 15.05
CA ALA A 303 2.75 15.22 15.85
C ALA A 303 3.75 16.09 15.05
N ARG A 304 4.51 15.50 14.11
CA ARG A 304 5.37 16.26 13.20
C ARG A 304 4.57 17.08 12.19
N CYS A 305 3.48 16.55 11.64
CA CYS A 305 2.58 17.29 10.77
C CYS A 305 1.99 18.51 11.50
N GLU A 306 1.53 18.34 12.74
CA GLU A 306 1.06 19.44 13.60
C GLU A 306 2.14 20.52 13.77
N ALA A 307 3.36 20.13 14.14
CA ALA A 307 4.49 21.04 14.33
C ALA A 307 4.88 21.81 13.04
N LEU A 308 4.63 21.21 11.88
CA LEU A 308 4.91 21.78 10.56
C LEU A 308 3.71 22.52 9.96
N ASN A 309 2.57 22.60 10.68
CA ASN A 309 1.30 23.15 10.21
C ASN A 309 0.84 22.49 8.89
N ILE A 310 0.95 21.17 8.80
CA ILE A 310 0.41 20.35 7.73
C ILE A 310 -0.97 19.84 8.18
N GLU A 311 -2.02 20.23 7.45
CA GLU A 311 -3.39 19.82 7.75
C GLU A 311 -3.57 18.33 7.51
N HIS A 312 -4.12 17.61 8.49
CA HIS A 312 -4.42 16.20 8.39
C HIS A 312 -5.48 15.78 9.42
N GLU A 313 -6.14 14.65 9.17
CA GLU A 313 -6.95 13.96 10.17
C GLU A 313 -6.18 12.75 10.69
N PHE A 314 -6.11 12.59 12.01
CA PHE A 314 -5.53 11.41 12.65
C PHE A 314 -6.50 10.82 13.65
N GLU A 315 -6.84 9.54 13.48
CA GLU A 315 -7.71 8.79 14.37
C GLU A 315 -7.01 7.57 14.95
N THR A 316 -7.38 7.18 16.17
CA THR A 316 -7.04 5.87 16.73
C THR A 316 -8.30 5.11 17.07
N PHE A 317 -8.26 3.78 16.97
CA PHE A 317 -9.40 2.92 17.23
C PHE A 317 -9.00 1.69 18.03
N ASP A 318 -9.95 1.13 18.81
CA ASP A 318 -9.70 0.00 19.71
C ASP A 318 -9.69 -1.33 18.96
N ASP A 319 -8.63 -1.56 18.15
CA ASP A 319 -8.41 -2.83 17.44
C ASP A 319 -6.91 -3.08 17.20
N THR A 320 -6.62 -4.21 16.55
CA THR A 320 -5.27 -4.65 16.12
C THR A 320 -5.00 -4.20 14.69
N HIS A 321 -3.93 -4.73 14.06
CA HIS A 321 -3.63 -4.52 12.64
C HIS A 321 -4.56 -5.29 11.71
N SER A 322 -5.18 -6.36 12.18
CA SER A 322 -5.88 -7.33 11.34
C SER A 322 -7.40 -7.07 11.29
N GLY A 323 -8.03 -7.30 10.12
CA GLY A 323 -9.48 -7.24 9.99
C GLY A 323 -10.09 -5.84 10.07
N ILE A 324 -9.30 -4.81 9.84
CA ILE A 324 -9.71 -3.40 9.98
C ILE A 324 -10.35 -2.80 8.72
N ASP A 325 -10.76 -3.61 7.76
CA ASP A 325 -11.40 -3.14 6.52
C ASP A 325 -12.63 -2.23 6.78
N TYR A 326 -13.27 -2.38 7.95
CA TYR A 326 -14.39 -1.52 8.36
C TYR A 326 -14.00 -0.04 8.50
N ARG A 327 -12.70 0.27 8.62
CA ARG A 327 -12.22 1.65 8.66
C ARG A 327 -12.43 2.39 7.34
N MET A 328 -12.61 1.66 6.24
CA MET A 328 -13.02 2.23 4.96
C MET A 328 -14.40 2.90 5.03
N ASP A 329 -15.27 2.52 5.99
CA ASP A 329 -16.55 3.21 6.22
C ASP A 329 -16.34 4.66 6.67
N ARG A 330 -15.17 4.97 7.24
CA ARG A 330 -14.77 6.31 7.64
C ARG A 330 -14.04 7.04 6.52
N SER A 331 -13.03 6.38 5.92
CA SER A 331 -12.13 7.04 4.97
C SER A 331 -12.71 7.21 3.56
N LEU A 332 -13.52 6.27 3.05
CA LEU A 332 -14.06 6.39 1.69
C LEU A 332 -15.01 7.60 1.53
N PRO A 333 -16.00 7.81 2.43
CA PRO A 333 -16.82 9.03 2.37
C PRO A 333 -15.98 10.30 2.47
N TRP A 334 -15.03 10.32 3.39
CA TRP A 334 -14.15 11.46 3.60
C TRP A 334 -13.29 11.78 2.36
N LEU A 335 -12.70 10.76 1.73
CA LEU A 335 -11.92 10.94 0.49
C LEU A 335 -12.76 11.50 -0.64
N VAL A 336 -13.95 10.91 -0.87
CA VAL A 336 -14.83 11.38 -1.97
C VAL A 336 -15.26 12.82 -1.73
N ASP A 337 -15.57 13.21 -0.49
CA ASP A 337 -15.93 14.59 -0.14
C ASP A 337 -14.78 15.58 -0.42
N LYS A 338 -13.53 15.21 -0.12
CA LYS A 338 -12.35 16.03 -0.44
C LYS A 338 -12.05 16.15 -1.93
N LEU A 339 -12.43 15.15 -2.73
CA LEU A 339 -12.09 15.08 -4.16
C LEU A 339 -13.20 15.61 -5.09
N ALA A 340 -14.40 15.80 -4.56
CA ALA A 340 -15.56 16.28 -5.30
C ALA A 340 -15.45 17.76 -5.75
#